data_4f6b46b745f582cc7a39fb580585fae2
#
_entry.id   4f6b46b745f582cc7a39fb580585fae2
#
_cell.length_a   1.000
_cell.length_b   1.000
_cell.length_c   1.000
_cell.angle_alpha   90.00
_cell.angle_beta   90.00
_cell.angle_gamma   90.00
#
_symmetry.space_group_name_H-M   'P 1'
#
loop_
_entity.id
_entity.type
_entity.pdbx_description
1 polymer ?
#
loop_
_entity_poly.entity_id
_entity_poly.type
_entity_poly.pdbx_seq_one_letter_code
_entity_poly.pdbx_strand_id
1 'polypeptide(L)'
;MSDIGLETIGAPAVNGNGDHSDRSHDPVITVLAKEDVLAGSLQIRGGGIVQGSFSGRIECDGDLMIGPDAHVEADIQGARITIAGYVRGNVVASSRLKLTSSGRLEGDARVGALVVQEGGVHHGVIRVHPEGIPEGVDQAAGGSAAVLPSSRTFDLRSNPVARVRKLWGEFF
;
A
#
# COMPACT_ATOMS: atom_id res chain seq x y z
N MET A 1 22.79 -79.94 -4.34
CA MET A 1 23.05 -79.18 -3.16
C MET A 1 22.92 -77.72 -3.59
N SER A 2 21.78 -77.21 -3.29
CA SER A 2 21.28 -75.87 -3.02
C SER A 2 21.79 -74.76 -3.95
N ASP A 3 21.09 -74.63 -5.02
CA ASP A 3 21.08 -73.51 -5.90
C ASP A 3 20.19 -72.40 -5.30
N ILE A 4 20.77 -71.27 -5.00
CA ILE A 4 20.00 -70.13 -4.47
C ILE A 4 19.86 -69.18 -5.61
N GLY A 5 18.68 -69.22 -6.26
CA GLY A 5 18.28 -68.28 -7.27
C GLY A 5 18.28 -66.83 -6.75
N LEU A 6 19.10 -66.00 -7.34
CA LEU A 6 19.04 -64.55 -7.17
C LEU A 6 17.86 -64.05 -8.02
N GLU A 7 16.75 -63.76 -7.39
CA GLU A 7 15.68 -63.03 -8.02
C GLU A 7 16.07 -61.54 -8.07
N THR A 8 16.34 -61.11 -9.26
CA THR A 8 16.50 -59.71 -9.63
C THR A 8 15.14 -59.04 -9.54
N ILE A 9 14.93 -58.30 -8.47
CA ILE A 9 13.76 -57.46 -8.37
C ILE A 9 13.95 -56.29 -9.31
N GLY A 10 13.21 -56.29 -10.40
CA GLY A 10 13.17 -55.21 -11.36
C GLY A 10 12.68 -53.94 -10.69
N ALA A 11 13.50 -52.92 -10.79
CA ALA A 11 13.11 -51.59 -10.42
C ALA A 11 11.87 -51.15 -11.23
N PRO A 12 10.85 -50.56 -10.61
CA PRO A 12 9.74 -50.00 -11.35
C PRO A 12 10.24 -48.84 -12.19
N ALA A 13 9.97 -48.93 -13.48
CA ALA A 13 10.15 -47.85 -14.44
C ALA A 13 9.36 -46.64 -13.93
N VAL A 14 10.07 -45.59 -13.54
CA VAL A 14 9.48 -44.30 -13.32
C VAL A 14 9.02 -43.78 -14.67
N ASN A 15 7.75 -43.93 -14.98
CA ASN A 15 7.12 -43.21 -16.04
C ASN A 15 7.23 -41.73 -15.71
N GLY A 16 8.09 -41.04 -16.44
CA GLY A 16 8.13 -39.59 -16.50
C GLY A 16 6.85 -39.04 -17.14
N ASN A 17 5.73 -39.11 -16.44
CA ASN A 17 4.66 -38.20 -16.69
C ASN A 17 5.15 -36.87 -16.20
N GLY A 18 5.36 -35.96 -17.13
CA GLY A 18 5.56 -34.56 -16.83
C GLY A 18 4.43 -34.09 -15.95
N ASP A 19 4.70 -34.10 -14.65
CA ASP A 19 3.93 -33.42 -13.69
C ASP A 19 4.06 -31.92 -14.05
N HIS A 20 3.08 -31.47 -14.81
CA HIS A 20 2.75 -30.07 -14.76
C HIS A 20 2.32 -29.82 -13.32
N SER A 21 3.30 -29.69 -12.45
CA SER A 21 3.11 -29.02 -11.19
C SER A 21 2.54 -27.67 -11.58
N ASP A 22 1.22 -27.66 -11.63
CA ASP A 22 0.40 -26.53 -11.31
C ASP A 22 1.13 -25.89 -10.13
N ARG A 23 1.93 -24.88 -10.41
CA ARG A 23 2.49 -24.02 -9.37
C ARG A 23 1.29 -23.24 -8.89
N SER A 24 0.48 -23.93 -8.09
CA SER A 24 -0.34 -23.30 -7.11
C SER A 24 0.56 -22.21 -6.54
N HIS A 25 0.26 -20.97 -6.82
CA HIS A 25 0.86 -19.84 -6.14
C HIS A 25 0.37 -19.98 -4.72
N ASP A 26 0.99 -20.91 -3.98
CA ASP A 26 0.89 -20.88 -2.55
C ASP A 26 1.34 -19.49 -2.16
N PRO A 27 0.47 -18.69 -1.54
CA PRO A 27 0.84 -17.35 -1.16
C PRO A 27 2.05 -17.49 -0.24
N VAL A 28 3.21 -17.04 -0.72
CA VAL A 28 4.41 -16.99 0.10
C VAL A 28 4.09 -16.00 1.21
N ILE A 29 3.75 -16.53 2.38
CA ILE A 29 3.45 -15.72 3.55
C ILE A 29 4.73 -15.59 4.36
N THR A 30 5.24 -14.37 4.44
CA THR A 30 6.35 -14.05 5.33
C THR A 30 5.80 -13.74 6.71
N VAL A 31 6.22 -14.48 7.71
CA VAL A 31 5.79 -14.27 9.12
C VAL A 31 6.98 -13.81 9.94
N LEU A 32 6.88 -12.62 10.53
CA LEU A 32 7.80 -12.15 11.56
C LEU A 32 7.21 -12.44 12.93
N ALA A 33 7.90 -13.24 13.74
CA ALA A 33 7.42 -13.65 15.06
C ALA A 33 7.44 -12.48 16.06
N LYS A 34 6.68 -12.62 17.14
CA LYS A 34 6.49 -11.57 18.15
C LYS A 34 7.77 -11.15 18.87
N GLU A 35 8.74 -12.04 19.01
CA GLU A 35 10.00 -11.79 19.71
C GLU A 35 11.11 -11.27 18.78
N ASP A 36 10.85 -11.26 17.46
CA ASP A 36 11.83 -10.85 16.49
C ASP A 36 11.92 -9.32 16.41
N VAL A 37 13.16 -8.84 16.44
CA VAL A 37 13.47 -7.43 16.17
C VAL A 37 14.25 -7.38 14.87
N LEU A 38 13.65 -6.79 13.85
CA LEU A 38 14.26 -6.68 12.54
C LEU A 38 14.46 -5.21 12.17
N ALA A 39 15.64 -4.89 11.67
CA ALA A 39 15.94 -3.56 11.17
C ALA A 39 16.49 -3.63 9.75
N GLY A 40 15.97 -2.77 8.86
CA GLY A 40 16.43 -2.73 7.49
C GLY A 40 15.31 -2.58 6.46
N SER A 41 15.52 -3.12 5.26
CA SER A 41 14.55 -3.11 4.17
C SER A 41 14.01 -4.51 3.97
N LEU A 42 12.70 -4.65 4.05
CA LEU A 42 11.98 -5.90 3.87
C LEU A 42 11.11 -5.82 2.61
N GLN A 43 11.39 -6.69 1.64
CA GLN A 43 10.56 -6.84 0.45
C GLN A 43 9.78 -8.15 0.52
N ILE A 44 8.46 -8.03 0.44
CA ILE A 44 7.54 -9.17 0.49
C ILE A 44 6.76 -9.23 -0.81
N ARG A 45 6.92 -10.34 -1.53
CA ARG A 45 6.10 -10.65 -2.70
C ARG A 45 4.95 -11.55 -2.27
N GLY A 46 3.74 -11.00 -2.22
CA GLY A 46 2.57 -11.73 -1.76
C GLY A 46 2.06 -11.26 -0.41
N GLY A 47 1.85 -12.19 0.53
CA GLY A 47 1.34 -11.85 1.87
C GLY A 47 2.42 -11.76 2.93
N GLY A 48 2.29 -10.83 3.88
CA GLY A 48 3.16 -10.71 5.04
C GLY A 48 2.38 -10.55 6.34
N ILE A 49 2.85 -11.22 7.40
CA ILE A 49 2.32 -11.04 8.75
C ILE A 49 3.48 -10.59 9.65
N VAL A 50 3.35 -9.42 10.23
CA VAL A 50 4.34 -8.85 11.15
C VAL A 50 3.74 -8.85 12.55
N GLN A 51 4.33 -9.60 13.47
CA GLN A 51 3.90 -9.67 14.87
C GLN A 51 4.96 -9.13 15.84
N GLY A 52 6.19 -8.95 15.39
CA GLY A 52 7.31 -8.46 16.17
C GLY A 52 7.58 -6.98 16.03
N SER A 53 8.81 -6.58 16.41
CA SER A 53 9.30 -5.21 16.26
C SER A 53 10.05 -5.07 14.94
N PHE A 54 9.67 -4.06 14.15
CA PHE A 54 10.32 -3.78 12.88
C PHE A 54 10.68 -2.31 12.75
N SER A 55 11.90 -2.04 12.28
CA SER A 55 12.38 -0.68 12.01
C SER A 55 12.98 -0.60 10.61
N GLY A 56 12.56 0.39 9.80
CA GLY A 56 13.14 0.61 8.48
C GLY A 56 12.13 0.81 7.36
N ARG A 57 12.18 -0.03 6.32
CA ARG A 57 11.25 0.05 5.19
C ARG A 57 10.63 -1.31 4.88
N ILE A 58 9.33 -1.33 4.66
CA ILE A 58 8.59 -2.53 4.24
C ILE A 58 7.93 -2.25 2.89
N GLU A 59 8.24 -3.09 1.91
CA GLU A 59 7.59 -3.09 0.60
C GLU A 59 6.84 -4.41 0.42
N CYS A 60 5.54 -4.33 0.20
CA CYS A 60 4.68 -5.51 0.05
C CYS A 60 3.76 -5.36 -1.17
N ASP A 61 3.90 -6.24 -2.15
CA ASP A 61 3.05 -6.18 -3.35
C ASP A 61 1.62 -6.73 -3.11
N GLY A 62 1.37 -7.36 -1.99
CA GLY A 62 0.09 -7.98 -1.66
C GLY A 62 -0.55 -7.50 -0.37
N ASP A 63 -0.94 -8.48 0.45
CA ASP A 63 -1.62 -8.25 1.73
C ASP A 63 -0.60 -8.20 2.88
N LEU A 64 -0.48 -7.06 3.55
CA LEU A 64 0.32 -6.92 4.76
C LEU A 64 -0.58 -6.85 5.98
N MET A 65 -0.36 -7.75 6.95
CA MET A 65 -1.05 -7.76 8.23
C MET A 65 -0.08 -7.45 9.36
N ILE A 66 -0.36 -6.40 10.10
CA ILE A 66 0.40 -6.02 11.30
C ILE A 66 -0.41 -6.46 12.51
N GLY A 67 0.15 -7.39 13.28
CA GLY A 67 -0.49 -7.99 14.44
C GLY A 67 -0.71 -7.01 15.60
N PRO A 68 -1.56 -7.34 16.57
CA PRO A 68 -1.93 -6.45 17.67
C PRO A 68 -0.78 -6.15 18.65
N ASP A 69 0.19 -7.05 18.73
CA ASP A 69 1.38 -6.87 19.57
C ASP A 69 2.58 -6.30 18.80
N ALA A 70 2.43 -6.08 17.51
CA ALA A 70 3.50 -5.57 16.68
C ALA A 70 3.79 -4.09 16.94
N HIS A 71 5.08 -3.78 16.93
CA HIS A 71 5.59 -2.42 17.03
C HIS A 71 6.43 -2.09 15.80
N VAL A 72 5.90 -1.28 14.91
CA VAL A 72 6.54 -1.00 13.63
C VAL A 72 6.88 0.49 13.54
N GLU A 73 8.17 0.78 13.39
CA GLU A 73 8.67 2.13 13.12
C GLU A 73 9.29 2.16 11.72
N ALA A 74 8.44 2.26 10.69
CA ALA A 74 8.90 2.10 9.32
C ALA A 74 8.06 2.83 8.29
N ASP A 75 8.67 3.03 7.11
CA ASP A 75 7.95 3.40 5.91
C ASP A 75 7.37 2.13 5.27
N ILE A 76 6.05 2.06 5.20
CA ILE A 76 5.33 0.89 4.70
C ILE A 76 4.70 1.21 3.36
N GLN A 77 5.02 0.41 2.36
CA GLN A 77 4.39 0.47 1.05
C GLN A 77 3.73 -0.88 0.75
N GLY A 78 2.48 -0.85 0.30
CA GLY A 78 1.76 -2.08 -0.01
C GLY A 78 0.45 -1.86 -0.76
N ALA A 79 -0.12 -2.94 -1.29
CA ALA A 79 -1.42 -2.87 -1.93
C ALA A 79 -2.55 -2.81 -0.88
N ARG A 80 -2.61 -3.81 -0.01
CA ARG A 80 -3.59 -3.89 1.07
C ARG A 80 -2.88 -4.02 2.41
N ILE A 81 -3.14 -3.09 3.32
CA ILE A 81 -2.49 -3.07 4.62
C ILE A 81 -3.55 -3.14 5.71
N THR A 82 -3.40 -4.09 6.64
CA THR A 82 -4.23 -4.21 7.84
C THR A 82 -3.39 -3.95 9.07
N ILE A 83 -3.75 -2.95 9.86
CA ILE A 83 -3.03 -2.55 11.07
C ILE A 83 -3.87 -2.91 12.29
N ALA A 84 -3.36 -3.80 13.13
CA ALA A 84 -3.94 -4.14 14.42
C ALA A 84 -3.05 -3.70 15.60
N GLY A 85 -1.76 -3.45 15.36
CA GLY A 85 -0.78 -3.02 16.36
C GLY A 85 -0.42 -1.54 16.25
N TYR A 86 0.75 -1.20 16.79
CA TYR A 86 1.30 0.15 16.76
C TYR A 86 2.19 0.34 15.52
N VAL A 87 1.90 1.37 14.76
CA VAL A 87 2.70 1.74 13.57
C VAL A 87 3.05 3.22 13.63
N ARG A 88 4.32 3.52 13.44
CA ARG A 88 4.84 4.88 13.35
C ARG A 88 5.64 5.06 12.07
N GLY A 89 5.30 6.08 11.29
CA GLY A 89 5.98 6.39 10.03
C GLY A 89 5.02 6.67 8.88
N ASN A 90 5.52 6.51 7.65
CA ASN A 90 4.71 6.77 6.46
C ASN A 90 4.08 5.46 5.94
N VAL A 91 2.79 5.48 5.70
CA VAL A 91 2.06 4.32 5.18
C VAL A 91 1.48 4.65 3.81
N VAL A 92 1.85 3.88 2.81
CA VAL A 92 1.34 4.02 1.45
C VAL A 92 0.61 2.73 1.07
N ALA A 93 -0.72 2.80 0.99
CA ALA A 93 -1.55 1.67 0.59
C ALA A 93 -2.24 1.98 -0.74
N SER A 94 -1.77 1.39 -1.83
CA SER A 94 -2.30 1.68 -3.16
C SER A 94 -3.77 1.31 -3.35
N SER A 95 -4.24 0.26 -2.69
CA SER A 95 -5.63 -0.16 -2.76
C SER A 95 -6.41 0.19 -1.48
N ARG A 96 -6.02 -0.40 -0.34
CA ARG A 96 -6.81 -0.26 0.90
C ARG A 96 -5.95 -0.31 2.16
N LEU A 97 -6.22 0.62 3.07
CA LEU A 97 -5.75 0.57 4.45
C LEU A 97 -6.92 0.24 5.38
N LYS A 98 -6.76 -0.79 6.20
CA LYS A 98 -7.71 -1.16 7.25
C LYS A 98 -7.04 -0.97 8.60
N LEU A 99 -7.61 -0.11 9.44
CA LEU A 99 -7.22 0.07 10.82
C LEU A 99 -8.22 -0.65 11.71
N THR A 100 -7.75 -1.62 12.49
CA THR A 100 -8.62 -2.37 13.41
C THR A 100 -8.79 -1.63 14.74
N SER A 101 -9.65 -2.15 15.59
CA SER A 101 -9.97 -1.57 16.90
C SER A 101 -8.77 -1.41 17.84
N SER A 102 -7.76 -2.27 17.71
CA SER A 102 -6.52 -2.20 18.48
C SER A 102 -5.41 -1.44 17.76
N GLY A 103 -5.64 -1.09 16.47
CA GLY A 103 -4.64 -0.45 15.62
C GLY A 103 -4.41 1.01 16.02
N ARG A 104 -3.15 1.38 16.11
CA ARG A 104 -2.72 2.76 16.28
C ARG A 104 -1.72 3.11 15.20
N LEU A 105 -2.02 4.18 14.46
CA LEU A 105 -1.17 4.69 13.40
C LEU A 105 -0.75 6.12 13.71
N GLU A 106 0.57 6.36 13.77
CA GLU A 106 1.15 7.68 13.94
C GLU A 106 1.99 8.04 12.71
N GLY A 107 1.64 9.12 12.04
CA GLY A 107 2.35 9.63 10.87
C GLY A 107 1.44 9.87 9.67
N ASP A 108 2.06 9.91 8.48
CA ASP A 108 1.34 10.22 7.27
C ASP A 108 0.85 8.94 6.57
N ALA A 109 -0.40 8.96 6.13
CA ALA A 109 -0.98 7.86 5.37
C ALA A 109 -1.48 8.33 3.99
N ARG A 110 -1.04 7.66 2.93
CA ARG A 110 -1.55 7.83 1.58
C ARG A 110 -2.22 6.54 1.15
N VAL A 111 -3.51 6.61 0.86
CA VAL A 111 -4.31 5.39 0.67
C VAL A 111 -5.30 5.55 -0.48
N GLY A 112 -5.56 4.46 -1.19
CA GLY A 112 -6.65 4.41 -2.18
C GLY A 112 -8.02 4.38 -1.51
N ALA A 113 -8.16 3.58 -0.45
CA ALA A 113 -9.35 3.52 0.37
C ALA A 113 -8.97 3.31 1.84
N LEU A 114 -9.69 3.96 2.75
CA LEU A 114 -9.48 3.84 4.20
C LEU A 114 -10.69 3.18 4.85
N VAL A 115 -10.43 2.20 5.71
CA VAL A 115 -11.43 1.59 6.58
C VAL A 115 -10.92 1.63 8.00
N VAL A 116 -11.58 2.36 8.88
CA VAL A 116 -11.26 2.43 10.31
C VAL A 116 -12.36 1.71 11.06
N GLN A 117 -11.99 0.74 11.87
CA GLN A 117 -12.90 0.08 12.80
C GLN A 117 -13.04 0.89 14.09
N GLU A 118 -14.13 0.70 14.77
CA GLU A 118 -14.38 1.33 16.06
C GLU A 118 -13.25 0.98 17.06
N GLY A 119 -12.66 1.99 17.67
CA GLY A 119 -11.51 1.86 18.58
C GLY A 119 -10.14 2.11 17.92
N GLY A 120 -10.04 2.10 16.60
CA GLY A 120 -8.80 2.44 15.90
C GLY A 120 -8.42 3.92 16.07
N VAL A 121 -7.14 4.19 16.34
CA VAL A 121 -6.63 5.54 16.56
C VAL A 121 -5.63 5.92 15.48
N HIS A 122 -5.82 7.07 14.88
CA HIS A 122 -4.87 7.66 13.93
C HIS A 122 -4.43 9.05 14.38
N HIS A 123 -3.14 9.28 14.33
CA HIS A 123 -2.53 10.60 14.56
C HIS A 123 -1.65 10.98 13.36
N GLY A 124 -2.03 12.04 12.66
CA GLY A 124 -1.26 12.54 11.51
C GLY A 124 -2.15 12.92 10.34
N VAL A 125 -1.57 12.94 9.15
CA VAL A 125 -2.26 13.36 7.92
C VAL A 125 -2.64 12.15 7.08
N ILE A 126 -3.93 12.04 6.78
CA ILE A 126 -4.42 11.03 5.82
C ILE A 126 -4.75 11.71 4.50
N ARG A 127 -4.21 11.16 3.42
CA ARG A 127 -4.57 11.55 2.05
C ARG A 127 -5.19 10.35 1.35
N VAL A 128 -6.46 10.47 0.99
CA VAL A 128 -7.17 9.42 0.28
C VAL A 128 -7.25 9.77 -1.20
N HIS A 129 -6.75 8.88 -2.04
CA HIS A 129 -6.78 8.99 -3.50
C HIS A 129 -7.64 7.85 -4.07
N PRO A 130 -8.94 8.05 -4.30
CA PRO A 130 -9.84 6.97 -4.70
C PRO A 130 -9.53 6.35 -6.07
N GLU A 131 -8.77 7.04 -6.91
CA GLU A 131 -8.33 6.55 -8.23
C GLU A 131 -7.01 5.78 -8.19
N GLY A 132 -6.50 5.46 -6.99
CA GLY A 132 -5.19 4.87 -6.79
C GLY A 132 -4.10 5.92 -6.61
N ILE A 133 -2.94 5.48 -6.11
CA ILE A 133 -1.78 6.34 -5.94
C ILE A 133 -0.98 6.29 -7.23
N PRO A 134 -0.76 7.41 -7.94
CA PRO A 134 0.11 7.39 -9.10
C PRO A 134 1.53 6.98 -8.66
N GLU A 135 2.07 5.97 -9.31
CA GLU A 135 3.46 5.57 -9.13
C GLU A 135 4.37 6.75 -9.52
N GLY A 136 5.17 7.22 -8.59
CA GLY A 136 6.17 8.25 -8.85
C GLY A 136 6.07 9.54 -8.04
N VAL A 137 5.27 9.62 -6.97
CA VAL A 137 5.21 10.82 -6.10
C VAL A 137 6.12 10.73 -4.86
N ASP A 138 7.24 10.02 -4.95
CA ASP A 138 8.18 9.92 -3.84
C ASP A 138 9.10 11.16 -3.66
N GLN A 139 8.82 12.26 -4.35
CA GLN A 139 9.63 13.46 -4.21
C GLN A 139 8.79 14.72 -4.14
N ALA A 140 8.22 15.00 -3.00
CA ALA A 140 7.89 16.36 -2.66
C ALA A 140 7.77 16.58 -1.16
N ALA A 141 8.80 16.19 -0.43
CA ALA A 141 9.08 16.79 0.86
C ALA A 141 10.25 17.77 0.66
N GLY A 142 9.95 18.98 0.34
CA GLY A 142 10.97 20.03 0.27
C GLY A 142 10.88 20.87 -0.99
N GLY A 143 10.13 21.92 -0.94
CA GLY A 143 10.13 22.89 -2.01
C GLY A 143 8.85 23.70 -2.01
N SER A 144 8.73 24.59 -1.05
CA SER A 144 7.92 25.78 -1.22
C SER A 144 8.36 26.48 -2.51
N ALA A 145 7.59 26.34 -3.54
CA ALA A 145 7.49 27.31 -4.60
C ALA A 145 6.02 27.38 -4.97
N ALA A 146 5.34 28.26 -4.30
CA ALA A 146 4.11 28.82 -4.81
C ALA A 146 4.46 29.45 -6.17
N VAL A 147 4.34 28.68 -7.22
CA VAL A 147 4.15 29.25 -8.55
C VAL A 147 2.70 29.71 -8.56
N LEU A 148 2.53 30.95 -8.21
CA LEU A 148 1.34 31.70 -8.53
C LEU A 148 1.11 31.53 -10.03
N PRO A 149 -0.04 31.05 -10.49
CA PRO A 149 -0.36 31.12 -11.89
C PRO A 149 -0.32 32.61 -12.25
N SER A 150 0.58 32.93 -13.16
CA SER A 150 0.69 34.24 -13.76
C SER A 150 -0.71 34.75 -14.07
N SER A 151 -1.01 35.87 -13.47
CA SER A 151 -2.17 36.70 -13.73
C SER A 151 -2.62 36.61 -15.19
N ARG A 152 -3.71 35.92 -15.43
CA ARG A 152 -4.50 36.22 -16.60
C ARG A 152 -4.91 37.67 -16.45
N THR A 153 -4.29 38.49 -17.23
CA THR A 153 -4.72 39.86 -17.46
C THR A 153 -6.19 39.77 -17.87
N PHE A 154 -7.06 40.11 -16.95
CA PHE A 154 -8.47 40.27 -17.25
C PHE A 154 -8.53 41.52 -18.15
N ASP A 155 -8.70 41.27 -19.45
CA ASP A 155 -8.92 42.34 -20.40
C ASP A 155 -10.29 42.94 -20.10
N LEU A 156 -10.25 44.07 -19.43
CA LEU A 156 -11.43 44.87 -19.08
C LEU A 156 -12.12 45.49 -20.33
N ARG A 157 -11.68 45.14 -21.55
CA ARG A 157 -12.28 45.66 -22.78
C ARG A 157 -13.51 44.87 -23.28
N SER A 158 -13.83 43.76 -22.71
CA SER A 158 -15.06 43.02 -23.07
C SER A 158 -16.03 42.93 -21.90
N ASN A 159 -16.30 44.05 -21.25
CA ASN A 159 -17.34 44.09 -20.25
C ASN A 159 -18.72 44.26 -20.96
N PRO A 160 -19.55 43.22 -21.07
CA PRO A 160 -20.85 43.30 -21.75
C PRO A 160 -21.85 44.21 -21.02
N VAL A 161 -21.51 44.68 -19.82
CA VAL A 161 -22.39 45.58 -19.02
C VAL A 161 -22.40 47.01 -19.59
N ALA A 162 -21.41 47.38 -20.39
CA ALA A 162 -21.37 48.70 -21.00
C ALA A 162 -22.41 48.85 -22.16
N ARG A 163 -22.93 47.75 -22.70
CA ARG A 163 -23.95 47.80 -23.75
C ARG A 163 -25.41 47.95 -23.24
N VAL A 164 -25.65 47.66 -21.98
CA VAL A 164 -27.00 47.75 -21.44
C VAL A 164 -27.40 49.19 -21.05
N ARG A 165 -26.40 50.06 -20.78
CA ARG A 165 -26.72 51.47 -20.45
C ARG A 165 -27.16 52.33 -21.63
N LYS A 166 -26.96 51.89 -22.86
CA LYS A 166 -27.33 52.63 -24.05
C LYS A 166 -28.76 52.36 -24.52
N LEU A 167 -29.42 51.35 -23.97
CA LEU A 167 -30.79 50.98 -24.31
C LEU A 167 -31.87 51.61 -23.40
N TRP A 168 -31.47 52.27 -22.35
CA TRP A 168 -32.40 52.89 -21.39
C TRP A 168 -32.45 54.42 -21.50
N GLY A 169 -31.76 54.98 -22.43
CA GLY A 169 -31.68 56.42 -22.64
C GLY A 169 -32.64 57.03 -23.68
N GLU A 170 -33.46 56.18 -24.32
CA GLU A 170 -34.41 56.67 -25.38
C GLU A 170 -35.87 56.49 -25.07
N PHE A 171 -36.21 56.45 -23.81
CA PHE A 171 -37.66 56.44 -23.39
C PHE A 171 -37.92 57.59 -22.38
N PHE A 172 -37.55 58.79 -22.74
CA PHE A 172 -38.22 60.03 -22.25
C PHE A 172 -38.02 61.11 -23.24
#